data_d2c362ea56ece068fef7dfa099f22c93
#
_entry.id   d2c362ea56ece068fef7dfa099f22c93
#
_cell.length_a   1.000
_cell.length_b   1.000
_cell.length_c   1.000
_cell.angle_alpha   90.00
_cell.angle_beta   90.00
_cell.angle_gamma   90.00
#
_symmetry.space_group_name_H-M   'P 1'
#
loop_
_entity.id
_entity.type
_entity.pdbx_description
1 polymer ?
#
loop_
_entity_poly.entity_id
_entity_poly.type
_entity_poly.pdbx_seq_one_letter_code
_entity_poly.pdbx_strand_id
1 'polypeptide(L)'
;MLYEKITKLRMDAMKAKDKVKLSTLTTLKGDIDRRRVNMNDAVTDEVVLATIKATLKSLKEMIDEKVKHGMDAAGEQAEYAYLEQFMPQALSEVEIKG
;
A
#
# COMPACT_ATOMS: atom_id res chain seq x y z
N MET A 1 13.74 -8.51 1.93
CA MET A 1 12.71 -8.40 0.88
C MET A 1 11.50 -7.64 1.36
N LEU A 2 10.86 -6.95 0.44
CA LEU A 2 9.69 -6.16 0.79
C LEU A 2 8.53 -7.01 1.30
N TYR A 3 8.35 -8.19 0.73
CA TYR A 3 7.25 -9.05 1.15
C TYR A 3 7.42 -9.45 2.62
N GLU A 4 8.63 -9.79 3.01
CA GLU A 4 8.91 -10.17 4.38
C GLU A 4 8.71 -8.97 5.31
N LYS A 5 9.11 -7.79 4.86
CA LYS A 5 8.93 -6.58 5.63
C LYS A 5 7.44 -6.29 5.85
N ILE A 6 6.64 -6.47 4.81
CA ILE A 6 5.20 -6.27 4.91
C ILE A 6 4.59 -7.28 5.88
N THR A 7 5.01 -8.54 5.81
CA THR A 7 4.51 -9.56 6.72
C THR A 7 4.84 -9.20 8.17
N LYS A 8 6.07 -8.75 8.40
CA LYS A 8 6.48 -8.38 9.75
C LYS A 8 5.71 -7.17 10.25
N LEU A 9 5.51 -6.18 9.39
CA LEU A 9 4.75 -4.99 9.77
C LEU A 9 3.30 -5.33 10.09
N ARG A 10 2.76 -6.31 9.37
CA ARG A 10 1.41 -6.77 9.65
C ARG A 10 1.31 -7.38 11.04
N MET A 11 2.31 -8.17 11.40
CA MET A 11 2.34 -8.76 12.74
C MET A 11 2.49 -7.69 13.80
N ASP A 12 3.33 -6.70 13.54
CA ASP A 12 3.53 -5.60 14.48
C ASP A 12 2.24 -4.80 14.65
N ALA A 13 1.51 -4.57 13.57
CA ALA A 13 0.24 -3.87 13.64
C ALA A 13 -0.79 -4.66 14.45
N MET A 14 -0.75 -5.98 14.32
CA MET A 14 -1.64 -6.83 15.08
C MET A 14 -1.34 -6.73 16.57
N LYS A 15 -0.06 -6.74 16.93
CA LYS A 15 0.35 -6.63 18.32
C LYS A 15 0.00 -5.27 18.89
N ALA A 16 0.15 -4.23 18.09
CA ALA A 16 -0.14 -2.88 18.51
C ALA A 16 -1.63 -2.56 18.44
N LYS A 17 -2.43 -3.49 17.91
CA LYS A 17 -3.87 -3.32 17.75
C LYS A 17 -4.19 -2.11 16.88
N ASP A 18 -3.34 -1.88 15.88
CA ASP A 18 -3.54 -0.79 14.93
C ASP A 18 -4.39 -1.32 13.78
N LYS A 19 -5.67 -1.10 13.87
CA LYS A 19 -6.61 -1.67 12.91
C LYS A 19 -6.43 -1.14 11.50
N VAL A 20 -6.08 0.13 11.37
CA VAL A 20 -5.90 0.74 10.06
C VAL A 20 -4.71 0.11 9.34
N LYS A 21 -3.56 0.04 10.02
CA LYS A 21 -2.38 -0.56 9.42
C LYS A 21 -2.58 -2.04 9.15
N LEU A 22 -3.21 -2.74 10.08
CA LEU A 22 -3.45 -4.16 9.92
C LEU A 22 -4.34 -4.42 8.71
N SER A 23 -5.41 -3.66 8.55
CA SER A 23 -6.32 -3.82 7.43
C SER A 23 -5.61 -3.53 6.11
N THR A 24 -4.85 -2.44 6.06
CA THR A 24 -4.12 -2.05 4.87
C THR A 24 -3.12 -3.13 4.45
N LEU A 25 -2.35 -3.62 5.42
CA LEU A 25 -1.34 -4.62 5.13
C LEU A 25 -1.95 -5.97 4.76
N THR A 26 -3.08 -6.32 5.38
CA THR A 26 -3.75 -7.57 5.07
C THR A 26 -4.28 -7.55 3.63
N THR A 27 -4.86 -6.43 3.22
CA THR A 27 -5.36 -6.27 1.86
C THR A 27 -4.20 -6.32 0.87
N LEU A 28 -3.12 -5.63 1.19
CA LEU A 28 -1.96 -5.59 0.33
C LEU A 28 -1.36 -6.98 0.16
N LYS A 29 -1.22 -7.71 1.25
CA LYS A 29 -0.67 -9.06 1.21
C LYS A 29 -1.54 -9.98 0.37
N GLY A 30 -2.85 -9.86 0.50
CA GLY A 30 -3.78 -10.65 -0.30
C GLY A 30 -3.64 -10.36 -1.79
N ASP A 31 -3.46 -9.09 -2.14
CA ASP A 31 -3.28 -8.69 -3.53
C ASP A 31 -1.97 -9.24 -4.08
N ILE A 32 -0.91 -9.20 -3.29
CA ILE A 32 0.38 -9.75 -3.70
C ILE A 32 0.26 -11.25 -3.95
N ASP A 33 -0.39 -11.95 -3.02
CA ASP A 33 -0.54 -13.39 -3.14
C ASP A 33 -1.37 -13.77 -4.37
N ARG A 34 -2.37 -12.97 -4.69
CA ARG A 34 -3.17 -13.21 -5.88
C ARG A 34 -2.34 -13.04 -7.15
N ARG A 35 -1.51 -12.01 -7.19
CA ARG A 35 -0.65 -11.79 -8.35
C ARG A 35 0.37 -12.90 -8.50
N ARG A 36 0.89 -13.39 -7.38
CA ARG A 36 1.86 -14.48 -7.40
C ARG A 36 1.24 -15.73 -8.02
N VAL A 37 0.01 -16.05 -7.62
CA VAL A 37 -0.67 -17.22 -8.15
C VAL A 37 -0.93 -17.08 -9.64
N ASN A 38 -1.40 -15.91 -10.05
CA ASN A 38 -1.69 -15.66 -11.45
C ASN A 38 -0.45 -15.74 -12.33
N MET A 39 0.68 -15.28 -11.82
CA MET A 39 1.90 -15.27 -12.59
C MET A 39 2.72 -16.55 -12.42
N ASN A 40 2.30 -17.40 -11.48
CA ASN A 40 3.03 -18.64 -11.20
C ASN A 40 4.47 -18.36 -10.89
N ASP A 41 4.72 -17.29 -10.16
CA ASP A 41 6.07 -16.84 -9.85
C ASP A 41 6.29 -16.66 -8.38
N ALA A 42 7.54 -16.60 -7.99
CA ALA A 42 7.87 -16.28 -6.61
C ALA A 42 7.62 -14.79 -6.38
N VAL A 43 7.35 -14.44 -5.13
CA VAL A 43 7.15 -13.04 -4.77
C VAL A 43 8.49 -12.33 -4.79
N THR A 44 8.60 -11.28 -5.59
CA THR A 44 9.80 -10.47 -5.65
C THR A 44 9.44 -9.05 -5.26
N ASP A 45 10.46 -8.23 -5.00
CA ASP A 45 10.24 -6.84 -4.67
C ASP A 45 9.52 -6.13 -5.80
N GLU A 46 9.78 -6.52 -7.03
CA GLU A 46 9.13 -5.94 -8.18
C GLU A 46 7.63 -6.16 -8.15
N VAL A 47 7.21 -7.39 -7.84
CA VAL A 47 5.79 -7.70 -7.72
C VAL A 47 5.15 -6.92 -6.58
N VAL A 48 5.85 -6.82 -5.46
CA VAL A 48 5.35 -6.08 -4.30
C VAL A 48 5.18 -4.61 -4.65
N LEU A 49 6.18 -4.02 -5.28
CA LEU A 49 6.12 -2.61 -5.64
C LEU A 49 5.03 -2.33 -6.67
N ALA A 50 4.86 -3.22 -7.63
CA ALA A 50 3.80 -3.07 -8.61
C ALA A 50 2.42 -3.12 -7.95
N THR A 51 2.25 -4.00 -6.97
CA THR A 51 1.01 -4.12 -6.24
C THR A 51 0.74 -2.87 -5.42
N ILE A 52 1.76 -2.35 -4.74
CA ILE A 52 1.63 -1.15 -3.95
C ILE A 52 1.25 0.02 -4.85
N LYS A 53 1.90 0.14 -6.00
CA LYS A 53 1.63 1.21 -6.93
C LYS A 53 0.17 1.16 -7.40
N ALA A 54 -0.32 -0.02 -7.72
CA ALA A 54 -1.72 -0.17 -8.15
C ALA A 54 -2.68 0.19 -7.03
N THR A 55 -2.35 -0.20 -5.79
CA THR A 55 -3.17 0.11 -4.63
C THR A 55 -3.20 1.62 -4.39
N LEU A 56 -2.05 2.27 -4.52
CA LEU A 56 -1.97 3.72 -4.33
C LEU A 56 -2.83 4.44 -5.36
N LYS A 57 -2.81 3.97 -6.59
CA LYS A 57 -3.62 4.58 -7.63
C LYS A 57 -5.10 4.44 -7.30
N SER A 58 -5.53 3.27 -6.87
CA SER A 58 -6.91 3.05 -6.49
C SER A 58 -7.32 3.92 -5.31
N LEU A 59 -6.45 4.03 -4.32
CA LEU A 59 -6.73 4.87 -3.16
C LEU A 59 -6.86 6.32 -3.55
N LYS A 60 -5.99 6.78 -4.45
CA LYS A 60 -6.05 8.15 -4.88
C LYS A 60 -7.37 8.45 -5.58
N GLU A 61 -7.82 7.53 -6.40
CA GLU A 61 -9.09 7.69 -7.09
C GLU A 61 -10.25 7.72 -6.10
N MET A 62 -10.20 6.88 -5.06
CA MET A 62 -11.22 6.88 -4.04
C MET A 62 -11.21 8.18 -3.24
N ILE A 63 -10.02 8.68 -2.90
CA ILE A 63 -9.89 9.92 -2.17
C ILE A 63 -10.48 11.07 -2.99
N ASP A 64 -10.11 11.16 -4.27
CA ASP A 64 -10.59 12.22 -5.14
C ASP A 64 -12.11 12.17 -5.26
N GLU A 65 -12.66 10.97 -5.39
CA GLU A 65 -14.08 10.81 -5.52
C GLU A 65 -14.81 11.25 -4.24
N LYS A 66 -14.30 10.85 -3.09
CA LYS A 66 -14.91 11.23 -1.83
C LYS A 66 -14.83 12.72 -1.58
N VAL A 67 -13.69 13.32 -1.87
CA VAL A 67 -13.53 14.76 -1.70
C VAL A 67 -14.47 15.49 -2.63
N LYS A 68 -14.62 15.02 -3.84
CA LYS A 68 -15.50 15.63 -4.82
C LYS A 68 -16.94 15.63 -4.32
N HIS A 69 -17.34 14.60 -3.62
CA HIS A 69 -18.71 14.49 -3.09
C HIS A 69 -18.85 14.97 -1.65
N GLY A 70 -17.83 15.62 -1.13
CA GLY A 70 -17.87 16.14 0.23
C GLY A 70 -17.83 15.09 1.32
N MET A 71 -17.31 13.91 1.01
CA MET A 71 -17.24 12.82 1.96
C MET A 71 -15.87 12.76 2.62
N ASP A 72 -15.83 12.16 3.80
CA ASP A 72 -14.59 12.04 4.56
C ASP A 72 -13.72 10.94 3.99
N ALA A 73 -12.52 11.30 3.57
CA ALA A 73 -11.55 10.36 3.03
C ALA A 73 -10.35 10.16 3.94
N ALA A 74 -10.50 10.48 5.22
CA ALA A 74 -9.37 10.40 6.15
C ALA A 74 -8.76 8.98 6.22
N GLY A 75 -9.60 7.96 6.20
CA GLY A 75 -9.11 6.59 6.24
C GLY A 75 -8.27 6.24 5.03
N GLU A 76 -8.76 6.59 3.85
CA GLU A 76 -8.04 6.32 2.61
C GLU A 76 -6.77 7.15 2.52
N GLN A 77 -6.81 8.39 3.01
CA GLN A 77 -5.62 9.23 3.00
C GLN A 77 -4.54 8.66 3.91
N ALA A 78 -4.93 8.12 5.05
CA ALA A 78 -4.00 7.50 5.98
C ALA A 78 -3.36 6.26 5.34
N GLU A 79 -4.15 5.45 4.66
CA GLU A 79 -3.64 4.27 3.98
C GLU A 79 -2.69 4.65 2.86
N TYR A 80 -3.04 5.68 2.11
CA TYR A 80 -2.19 6.15 1.02
C TYR A 80 -0.83 6.59 1.56
N ALA A 81 -0.84 7.41 2.59
CA ALA A 81 0.41 7.91 3.16
C ALA A 81 1.26 6.77 3.72
N TYR A 82 0.60 5.79 4.33
CA TYR A 82 1.32 4.67 4.90
C TYR A 82 1.99 3.82 3.81
N LEU A 83 1.29 3.56 2.72
CA LEU A 83 1.83 2.75 1.64
C LEU A 83 2.87 3.49 0.81
N GLU A 84 2.76 4.81 0.75
CA GLU A 84 3.70 5.61 -0.01
C GLU A 84 5.13 5.44 0.45
N GLN A 85 5.33 5.16 1.72
CA GLN A 85 6.67 4.99 2.26
C GLN A 85 7.41 3.80 1.66
N PHE A 86 6.69 2.87 1.05
CA PHE A 86 7.33 1.72 0.45
C PHE A 86 7.81 1.98 -0.98
N MET A 87 7.45 3.12 -1.55
CA MET A 87 7.80 3.44 -2.93
C MET A 87 9.10 4.25 -2.95
N PRO A 88 10.17 3.66 -3.44
CA PRO A 88 11.47 4.35 -3.41
C PRO A 88 11.50 5.61 -4.21
N GLN A 89 10.87 5.62 -5.37
CA GLN A 89 10.99 6.79 -6.17
C GLN A 89 10.09 7.93 -5.74
N ALA A 90 9.21 7.72 -4.82
CA ALA A 90 8.40 8.80 -4.32
C ALA A 90 9.29 9.88 -3.76
N LEU A 91 10.34 9.44 -3.07
CA LEU A 91 11.25 10.39 -2.51
C LEU A 91 12.04 11.11 -3.55
N SER A 92 12.62 10.36 -4.44
CA SER A 92 13.48 10.97 -5.41
C SER A 92 12.70 11.91 -6.30
N GLU A 93 11.46 11.59 -6.62
CA GLU A 93 10.73 12.47 -7.39
C GLU A 93 10.51 13.77 -6.77
N VAL A 94 10.22 13.79 -5.53
CA VAL A 94 9.99 15.00 -4.82
C VAL A 94 11.17 15.91 -4.89
N GLU A 95 12.34 15.37 -4.71
CA GLU A 95 13.44 16.22 -4.74
C GLU A 95 13.78 16.66 -6.08
N ILE A 96 13.57 15.84 -7.03
CA ILE A 96 13.89 16.21 -8.34
C ILE A 96 13.14 17.40 -8.75
N LYS A 97 11.92 17.46 -8.34
CA LYS A 97 11.14 18.58 -8.67
C LYS A 97 11.70 19.76 -8.07
N GLY A 98 12.23 19.59 -6.96
CA GLY A 98 12.80 20.69 -6.23
C GLY A 98 13.78 21.47 -7.04
#